data_b7d1979a478f70eaebe41a2c6cd89beb
#
_entry.id   b7d1979a478f70eaebe41a2c6cd89beb
#
_cell.length_a   1.000
_cell.length_b   1.000
_cell.length_c   1.000
_cell.angle_alpha   90.00
_cell.angle_beta   90.00
_cell.angle_gamma   90.00
#
_symmetry.space_group_name_H-M   'P 1'
#
loop_
_entity.id
_entity.type
_entity.pdbx_description
1 polymer ?
#
loop_
_entity_poly.entity_id
_entity_poly.type
_entity_poly.pdbx_seq_one_letter_code
_entity_poly.pdbx_strand_id
1 'polypeptide(L)'
;MNKFLTALLFALALLCFGCGGQQGASADGKMQVAASFYPMAEFARAVGGDRVAVYTMIGDGIEPHDWEPSARDLTRLAKAKVFVYNGGVEPWAQPAVAAVADDGVQAVEAGQAFMQQLDKSDPHFWLSPRKAAVEVAAVHDAFVKADPEHAAEYKQNAAAYIAKINALDEKLMAVAQNAKIKNFITTHAAFGHLAADYGLRQESIMGLSPQAEPSPAALNKLLGVMQADGIKYVFFETLVSPRIAETIAQAAGAETLVLDPLEGLSEAGRQNGDDYLKIMERNIENLNIALNGK
;
A
#
# COMPACT_ATOMS: atom_id res chain seq x y z
N MET A 1 -27.01 66.47 -25.35
CA MET A 1 -26.01 65.55 -25.91
C MET A 1 -25.09 65.18 -24.78
N ASN A 2 -24.78 63.90 -24.50
CA ASN A 2 -23.87 63.36 -23.50
C ASN A 2 -24.43 62.92 -22.11
N LYS A 3 -25.55 62.19 -22.08
CA LYS A 3 -25.93 61.38 -20.89
C LYS A 3 -26.11 59.90 -21.20
N PHE A 4 -25.89 59.48 -22.45
CA PHE A 4 -26.04 58.07 -22.88
C PHE A 4 -24.69 57.31 -23.06
N LEU A 5 -23.54 57.99 -22.96
CA LEU A 5 -22.23 57.39 -23.20
C LEU A 5 -21.54 56.89 -21.91
N THR A 6 -22.04 57.29 -20.73
CA THR A 6 -21.45 56.89 -19.43
C THR A 6 -22.07 55.62 -18.84
N ALA A 7 -23.19 55.14 -19.36
CA ALA A 7 -23.86 53.91 -18.89
C ALA A 7 -23.32 52.61 -19.54
N LEU A 8 -22.60 52.72 -20.67
CA LEU A 8 -22.11 51.57 -21.42
C LEU A 8 -20.72 51.05 -20.98
N LEU A 9 -19.99 51.87 -20.22
CA LEU A 9 -18.66 51.51 -19.72
C LEU A 9 -18.67 50.80 -18.34
N PHE A 10 -19.81 50.76 -17.64
CA PHE A 10 -19.95 50.05 -16.34
C PHE A 10 -20.52 48.64 -16.47
N ALA A 11 -21.03 48.23 -17.63
CA ALA A 11 -21.60 46.90 -17.87
C ALA A 11 -20.57 45.87 -18.41
N LEU A 12 -19.34 46.30 -18.76
CA LEU A 12 -18.31 45.40 -19.33
C LEU A 12 -17.25 44.93 -18.31
N ALA A 13 -17.34 45.37 -17.04
CA ALA A 13 -16.37 45.01 -16.00
C ALA A 13 -16.79 43.82 -15.12
N LEU A 14 -17.91 43.15 -15.42
CA LEU A 14 -18.47 42.05 -14.59
C LEU A 14 -18.43 40.66 -15.23
N LEU A 15 -17.68 40.47 -16.32
CA LEU A 15 -17.58 39.17 -17.02
C LEU A 15 -16.18 38.51 -16.95
N CYS A 16 -15.31 38.99 -16.09
CA CYS A 16 -14.00 38.33 -15.83
C CYS A 16 -13.92 37.71 -14.44
N PHE A 17 -15.01 37.07 -13.96
CA PHE A 17 -14.92 36.22 -12.79
C PHE A 17 -15.02 34.76 -13.22
N GLY A 18 -13.89 34.05 -13.15
CA GLY A 18 -13.84 32.64 -12.88
C GLY A 18 -13.80 31.71 -14.07
N CYS A 19 -12.67 31.61 -14.74
CA CYS A 19 -12.15 30.31 -15.18
C CYS A 19 -10.86 30.04 -14.43
N GLY A 20 -10.94 29.95 -13.13
CA GLY A 20 -10.00 29.15 -12.37
C GLY A 20 -10.39 27.72 -12.64
N GLY A 21 -9.80 27.09 -13.66
CA GLY A 21 -9.95 25.65 -13.87
C GLY A 21 -9.55 24.97 -12.58
N GLN A 22 -10.47 24.25 -11.95
CA GLN A 22 -10.20 23.43 -10.78
C GLN A 22 -9.24 22.33 -11.23
N GLN A 23 -7.93 22.61 -11.15
CA GLN A 23 -6.90 21.59 -11.37
C GLN A 23 -7.16 20.45 -10.39
N GLY A 24 -7.27 19.22 -10.90
CA GLY A 24 -7.44 18.03 -10.09
C GLY A 24 -8.87 17.53 -9.84
N ALA A 25 -9.89 18.10 -10.50
CA ALA A 25 -11.23 17.53 -10.56
C ALA A 25 -11.48 16.83 -11.91
N SER A 26 -12.16 15.70 -11.89
CA SER A 26 -12.63 15.01 -13.09
C SER A 26 -13.89 15.69 -13.65
N ALA A 27 -14.35 15.26 -14.85
CA ALA A 27 -15.57 15.76 -15.47
C ALA A 27 -16.84 15.49 -14.62
N ASP A 28 -16.79 14.51 -13.71
CA ASP A 28 -17.83 14.16 -12.74
C ASP A 28 -17.66 14.85 -11.37
N GLY A 29 -16.74 15.80 -11.24
CA GLY A 29 -16.51 16.57 -10.02
C GLY A 29 -15.69 15.83 -8.94
N LYS A 30 -15.20 14.61 -9.20
CA LYS A 30 -14.40 13.85 -8.24
C LYS A 30 -12.97 14.36 -8.14
N MET A 31 -12.41 14.41 -6.93
CA MET A 31 -11.00 14.71 -6.72
C MET A 31 -10.12 13.62 -7.36
N GLN A 32 -9.19 14.02 -8.22
CA GLN A 32 -8.26 13.10 -8.86
C GLN A 32 -7.15 12.72 -7.89
N VAL A 33 -6.98 11.42 -7.64
CA VAL A 33 -5.96 10.89 -6.75
C VAL A 33 -5.07 9.91 -7.51
N ALA A 34 -3.77 10.13 -7.47
CA ALA A 34 -2.78 9.16 -7.87
C ALA A 34 -2.36 8.33 -6.64
N ALA A 35 -2.20 7.04 -6.81
CA ALA A 35 -1.60 6.17 -5.81
C ALA A 35 -0.44 5.40 -6.43
N SER A 36 0.65 5.20 -5.70
CA SER A 36 1.84 4.53 -6.25
C SER A 36 1.55 3.10 -6.64
N PHE A 37 1.04 2.29 -5.72
CA PHE A 37 0.72 0.88 -5.92
C PHE A 37 -0.52 0.46 -5.12
N TYR A 38 -0.85 -0.82 -5.17
CA TYR A 38 -2.15 -1.36 -4.76
C TYR A 38 -2.61 -0.96 -3.35
N PRO A 39 -1.87 -1.17 -2.22
CA PRO A 39 -2.37 -0.78 -0.88
C PRO A 39 -2.63 0.71 -0.76
N MET A 40 -1.80 1.55 -1.34
CA MET A 40 -2.00 3.00 -1.33
C MET A 40 -3.29 3.39 -2.07
N ALA A 41 -3.59 2.71 -3.17
CA ALA A 41 -4.84 2.90 -3.90
C ALA A 41 -6.06 2.41 -3.11
N GLU A 42 -5.95 1.29 -2.41
CA GLU A 42 -7.01 0.78 -1.54
C GLU A 42 -7.32 1.74 -0.39
N PHE A 43 -6.30 2.24 0.30
CA PHE A 43 -6.47 3.21 1.38
C PHE A 43 -7.08 4.51 0.86
N ALA A 44 -6.63 4.99 -0.30
CA ALA A 44 -7.22 6.17 -0.94
C ALA A 44 -8.69 5.96 -1.31
N ARG A 45 -9.07 4.81 -1.89
CA ARG A 45 -10.47 4.48 -2.20
C ARG A 45 -11.31 4.33 -0.94
N ALA A 46 -10.78 3.67 0.08
CA ALA A 46 -11.48 3.45 1.33
C ALA A 46 -11.81 4.76 2.06
N VAL A 47 -10.87 5.72 2.06
CA VAL A 47 -11.08 7.04 2.67
C VAL A 47 -11.94 7.94 1.78
N GLY A 48 -11.66 7.97 0.49
CA GLY A 48 -12.29 8.92 -0.44
C GLY A 48 -13.73 8.56 -0.83
N GLY A 49 -14.06 7.26 -0.83
CA GLY A 49 -15.38 6.79 -1.27
C GLY A 49 -15.73 7.32 -2.67
N ASP A 50 -16.96 7.81 -2.80
CA ASP A 50 -17.47 8.35 -4.07
C ASP A 50 -16.94 9.75 -4.43
N ARG A 51 -16.20 10.41 -3.53
CA ARG A 51 -15.65 11.77 -3.74
C ARG A 51 -14.34 11.78 -4.51
N VAL A 52 -13.71 10.64 -4.70
CA VAL A 52 -12.40 10.54 -5.36
C VAL A 52 -12.46 9.65 -6.60
N ALA A 53 -11.57 9.94 -7.54
CA ALA A 53 -11.25 9.08 -8.66
C ALA A 53 -9.78 8.65 -8.51
N VAL A 54 -9.56 7.44 -8.03
CA VAL A 54 -8.21 6.92 -7.75
C VAL A 54 -7.69 6.14 -8.95
N TYR A 55 -6.50 6.48 -9.41
CA TYR A 55 -5.76 5.62 -10.31
C TYR A 55 -4.45 5.15 -9.66
N THR A 56 -4.07 3.93 -9.97
CA THR A 56 -2.82 3.33 -9.51
C THR A 56 -1.76 3.53 -10.58
N MET A 57 -0.56 4.01 -10.21
CA MET A 57 0.54 4.21 -11.15
C MET A 57 1.13 2.88 -11.58
N ILE A 58 1.42 1.99 -10.64
CA ILE A 58 1.87 0.62 -10.89
C ILE A 58 0.62 -0.24 -11.09
N GLY A 59 0.48 -0.83 -12.26
CA GLY A 59 -0.69 -1.66 -12.61
C GLY A 59 -0.73 -2.97 -11.83
N ASP A 60 -1.91 -3.59 -11.80
CA ASP A 60 -2.10 -4.89 -11.18
C ASP A 60 -1.16 -5.96 -11.80
N GLY A 61 -0.66 -6.87 -10.96
CA GLY A 61 0.24 -7.94 -11.36
C GLY A 61 1.68 -7.50 -11.66
N ILE A 62 2.00 -6.22 -11.45
CA ILE A 62 3.36 -5.68 -11.61
C ILE A 62 4.00 -5.56 -10.23
N GLU A 63 5.20 -6.08 -10.11
CA GLU A 63 6.03 -6.02 -8.93
C GLU A 63 6.56 -4.58 -8.74
N PRO A 64 6.38 -3.93 -7.55
CA PRO A 64 6.66 -2.51 -7.39
C PRO A 64 8.13 -2.13 -7.18
N HIS A 65 8.97 -3.05 -6.68
CA HIS A 65 10.34 -2.72 -6.28
C HIS A 65 11.24 -2.26 -7.42
N ASP A 66 11.03 -2.79 -8.63
CA ASP A 66 11.83 -2.51 -9.83
C ASP A 66 11.10 -1.62 -10.85
N TRP A 67 9.90 -1.13 -10.50
CA TRP A 67 9.12 -0.30 -11.42
C TRP A 67 9.57 1.15 -11.39
N GLU A 68 9.56 1.80 -12.57
CA GLU A 68 9.83 3.23 -12.70
C GLU A 68 8.81 3.93 -13.60
N PRO A 69 8.43 5.19 -13.29
CA PRO A 69 7.45 5.92 -14.07
C PRO A 69 8.00 6.38 -15.43
N SER A 70 7.20 6.18 -16.47
CA SER A 70 7.44 6.81 -17.77
C SER A 70 7.09 8.30 -17.77
N ALA A 71 7.52 9.04 -18.80
CA ALA A 71 7.12 10.44 -18.99
C ALA A 71 5.58 10.61 -19.07
N ARG A 72 4.86 9.60 -19.58
CA ARG A 72 3.40 9.59 -19.62
C ARG A 72 2.80 9.47 -18.22
N ASP A 73 3.40 8.66 -17.35
CA ASP A 73 2.95 8.49 -15.96
C ASP A 73 3.14 9.79 -15.19
N LEU A 74 4.28 10.47 -15.35
CA LEU A 74 4.51 11.78 -14.74
C LEU A 74 3.54 12.85 -15.27
N THR A 75 3.24 12.86 -16.57
CA THR A 75 2.22 13.76 -17.15
C THR A 75 0.83 13.49 -16.56
N ARG A 76 0.52 12.25 -16.23
CA ARG A 76 -0.74 11.88 -15.59
C ARG A 76 -0.72 12.28 -14.11
N LEU A 77 0.40 12.08 -13.42
CA LEU A 77 0.60 12.47 -12.02
C LEU A 77 0.40 13.98 -11.83
N ALA A 78 0.95 14.80 -12.72
CA ALA A 78 0.79 16.25 -12.71
C ALA A 78 -0.68 16.75 -12.74
N LYS A 79 -1.63 15.88 -13.12
CA LYS A 79 -3.08 16.19 -13.14
C LYS A 79 -3.80 15.78 -11.86
N ALA A 80 -3.15 15.05 -10.97
CA ALA A 80 -3.73 14.64 -9.71
C ALA A 80 -3.79 15.82 -8.72
N LYS A 81 -4.78 15.80 -7.85
CA LYS A 81 -4.85 16.73 -6.70
C LYS A 81 -4.02 16.21 -5.52
N VAL A 82 -4.03 14.89 -5.32
CA VAL A 82 -3.27 14.22 -4.27
C VAL A 82 -2.50 13.05 -4.88
N PHE A 83 -1.26 12.87 -4.45
CA PHE A 83 -0.45 11.68 -4.73
C PHE A 83 -0.14 10.96 -3.43
N VAL A 84 -0.61 9.71 -3.30
CA VAL A 84 -0.38 8.84 -2.14
C VAL A 84 0.67 7.80 -2.50
N TYR A 85 1.76 7.74 -1.74
CA TYR A 85 2.80 6.73 -1.86
C TYR A 85 3.23 6.25 -0.47
N ASN A 86 3.81 5.04 -0.40
CA ASN A 86 4.19 4.44 0.88
C ASN A 86 5.45 5.09 1.47
N GLY A 87 6.46 5.24 0.63
CA GLY A 87 7.82 5.58 1.04
C GLY A 87 8.70 4.33 1.22
N GLY A 88 9.84 4.32 0.51
CA GLY A 88 10.82 3.24 0.58
C GLY A 88 10.65 2.10 -0.43
N VAL A 89 9.43 1.70 -0.77
CA VAL A 89 9.17 0.75 -1.88
C VAL A 89 9.40 1.43 -3.22
N GLU A 90 9.06 2.72 -3.29
CA GLU A 90 9.12 3.51 -4.51
C GLU A 90 10.29 4.51 -4.49
N PRO A 91 11.52 4.11 -4.86
CA PRO A 91 12.67 5.03 -4.87
C PRO A 91 12.47 6.21 -5.84
N TRP A 92 11.61 6.03 -6.84
CA TRP A 92 11.21 7.03 -7.82
C TRP A 92 10.20 8.07 -7.30
N ALA A 93 9.52 7.82 -6.16
CA ALA A 93 8.42 8.69 -5.70
C ALA A 93 8.88 10.11 -5.36
N GLN A 94 9.98 10.27 -4.62
CA GLN A 94 10.53 11.58 -4.29
C GLN A 94 10.98 12.38 -5.55
N PRO A 95 11.72 11.81 -6.51
CA PRO A 95 11.96 12.45 -7.80
C PRO A 95 10.69 12.82 -8.56
N ALA A 96 9.66 11.95 -8.56
CA ALA A 96 8.39 12.24 -9.22
C ALA A 96 7.63 13.41 -8.54
N VAL A 97 7.61 13.46 -7.21
CA VAL A 97 7.06 14.59 -6.45
C VAL A 97 7.76 15.90 -6.81
N ALA A 98 9.09 15.88 -6.88
CA ALA A 98 9.86 17.06 -7.29
C ALA A 98 9.55 17.49 -8.72
N ALA A 99 9.34 16.55 -9.63
CA ALA A 99 9.02 16.84 -11.04
C ALA A 99 7.64 17.50 -11.25
N VAL A 100 6.69 17.28 -10.33
CA VAL A 100 5.32 17.84 -10.39
C VAL A 100 5.07 18.91 -9.31
N ALA A 101 6.10 19.46 -8.71
CA ALA A 101 5.98 20.40 -7.59
C ALA A 101 5.22 21.67 -7.98
N ASP A 102 5.40 22.16 -9.22
CA ASP A 102 4.76 23.37 -9.73
C ASP A 102 3.31 23.13 -10.21
N ASP A 103 2.89 21.87 -10.32
CA ASP A 103 1.54 21.49 -10.76
C ASP A 103 0.52 21.49 -9.61
N GLY A 104 0.93 21.81 -8.39
CA GLY A 104 0.05 21.89 -7.22
C GLY A 104 -0.44 20.54 -6.69
N VAL A 105 0.25 19.45 -6.99
CA VAL A 105 -0.02 18.10 -6.48
C VAL A 105 0.38 18.03 -5.01
N GLN A 106 -0.55 17.67 -4.13
CA GLN A 106 -0.25 17.40 -2.73
C GLN A 106 0.28 15.98 -2.58
N ALA A 107 1.56 15.82 -2.30
CA ALA A 107 2.17 14.52 -2.04
C ALA A 107 1.99 14.08 -0.58
N VAL A 108 1.72 12.79 -0.37
CA VAL A 108 1.53 12.14 0.94
C VAL A 108 2.37 10.87 0.99
N GLU A 109 3.38 10.88 1.83
CA GLU A 109 4.15 9.70 2.20
C GLU A 109 3.43 9.02 3.37
N ALA A 110 2.63 7.99 3.09
CA ALA A 110 1.75 7.36 4.07
C ALA A 110 2.54 6.70 5.21
N GLY A 111 3.68 6.07 4.89
CA GLY A 111 4.56 5.43 5.85
C GLY A 111 5.53 6.36 6.58
N GLN A 112 5.47 7.69 6.36
CA GLN A 112 6.44 8.66 6.90
C GLN A 112 6.65 8.54 8.42
N ALA A 113 5.60 8.23 9.17
CA ALA A 113 5.65 8.08 10.63
C ALA A 113 6.62 6.96 11.08
N PHE A 114 6.92 6.01 10.21
CA PHE A 114 7.74 4.82 10.51
C PHE A 114 9.16 4.92 9.97
N MET A 115 9.42 5.78 8.99
CA MET A 115 10.73 5.93 8.34
C MET A 115 11.89 6.28 9.29
N GLN A 116 11.59 6.76 10.50
CA GLN A 116 12.60 7.15 11.50
C GLN A 116 12.81 6.11 12.60
N GLN A 117 11.97 5.06 12.70
CA GLN A 117 11.87 4.25 13.92
C GLN A 117 12.59 2.91 13.87
N LEU A 118 12.90 2.34 12.69
CA LEU A 118 13.48 1.00 12.56
C LEU A 118 14.58 0.97 11.50
N ASP A 119 15.15 -0.20 11.27
CA ASP A 119 16.05 -0.46 10.15
C ASP A 119 15.43 0.16 8.90
N LYS A 120 16.01 1.28 8.44
CA LYS A 120 15.49 2.14 7.37
C LYS A 120 15.35 1.42 6.02
N SER A 121 15.62 0.12 5.99
CA SER A 121 15.62 -0.71 4.80
C SER A 121 14.30 -1.43 4.54
N ASP A 122 13.48 -1.73 5.57
CA ASP A 122 12.21 -2.45 5.39
C ASP A 122 11.04 -1.47 5.17
N PRO A 123 10.48 -1.37 3.94
CA PRO A 123 9.41 -0.41 3.64
C PRO A 123 7.99 -0.99 3.78
N HIS A 124 7.82 -2.26 4.19
CA HIS A 124 6.54 -2.99 4.10
C HIS A 124 5.61 -2.71 5.29
N PHE A 125 5.32 -1.43 5.55
CA PHE A 125 4.51 -0.98 6.70
C PHE A 125 3.07 -1.47 6.63
N TRP A 126 2.45 -1.45 5.44
CA TRP A 126 1.05 -1.82 5.21
C TRP A 126 0.70 -3.25 5.59
N LEU A 127 1.68 -4.14 5.77
CA LEU A 127 1.47 -5.52 6.17
C LEU A 127 1.22 -5.69 7.67
N SER A 128 1.58 -4.69 8.49
CA SER A 128 1.16 -4.66 9.88
C SER A 128 -0.16 -3.91 10.01
N PRO A 129 -1.26 -4.54 10.46
CA PRO A 129 -2.54 -3.85 10.69
C PRO A 129 -2.41 -2.58 11.52
N ARG A 130 -1.53 -2.55 12.52
CA ARG A 130 -1.27 -1.36 13.35
C ARG A 130 -0.71 -0.20 12.55
N LYS A 131 0.22 -0.49 11.65
CA LYS A 131 0.84 0.53 10.79
C LYS A 131 -0.09 0.95 9.66
N ALA A 132 -0.80 0.00 9.05
CA ALA A 132 -1.80 0.29 8.03
C ALA A 132 -2.89 1.26 8.52
N ALA A 133 -3.33 1.13 9.78
CA ALA A 133 -4.28 2.09 10.37
C ALA A 133 -3.73 3.53 10.42
N VAL A 134 -2.42 3.69 10.68
CA VAL A 134 -1.74 5.00 10.67
C VAL A 134 -1.60 5.53 9.24
N GLU A 135 -1.28 4.67 8.27
CA GLU A 135 -1.22 5.05 6.85
C GLU A 135 -2.58 5.53 6.34
N VAL A 136 -3.67 4.84 6.70
CA VAL A 136 -5.05 5.28 6.39
C VAL A 136 -5.35 6.64 7.01
N ALA A 137 -4.91 6.90 8.25
CA ALA A 137 -5.07 8.19 8.89
C ALA A 137 -4.28 9.30 8.19
N ALA A 138 -3.08 9.02 7.69
CA ALA A 138 -2.29 9.97 6.90
C ALA A 138 -2.97 10.33 5.57
N VAL A 139 -3.59 9.35 4.90
CA VAL A 139 -4.39 9.59 3.70
C VAL A 139 -5.61 10.45 4.01
N HIS A 140 -6.32 10.18 5.13
CA HIS A 140 -7.43 11.01 5.59
C HIS A 140 -7.03 12.48 5.77
N ASP A 141 -5.95 12.73 6.50
CA ASP A 141 -5.49 14.09 6.78
C ASP A 141 -5.14 14.86 5.50
N ALA A 142 -4.56 14.16 4.54
CA ALA A 142 -4.27 14.72 3.24
C ALA A 142 -5.53 15.07 2.45
N PHE A 143 -6.54 14.20 2.46
CA PHE A 143 -7.80 14.46 1.74
C PHE A 143 -8.57 15.62 2.36
N VAL A 144 -8.64 15.69 3.70
CA VAL A 144 -9.25 16.84 4.40
C VAL A 144 -8.55 18.15 4.04
N LYS A 145 -7.22 18.14 3.90
CA LYS A 145 -6.45 19.32 3.48
C LYS A 145 -6.71 19.70 2.02
N ALA A 146 -6.81 18.72 1.12
CA ALA A 146 -7.00 18.94 -0.31
C ALA A 146 -8.44 19.32 -0.68
N ASP A 147 -9.42 18.82 0.09
CA ASP A 147 -10.86 18.97 -0.14
C ASP A 147 -11.62 19.08 1.19
N PRO A 148 -11.54 20.22 1.87
CA PRO A 148 -12.14 20.43 3.19
C PRO A 148 -13.67 20.40 3.19
N GLU A 149 -14.33 20.57 2.04
CA GLU A 149 -15.78 20.54 1.94
C GLU A 149 -16.34 19.14 2.24
N HIS A 150 -15.59 18.09 1.97
CA HIS A 150 -15.97 16.70 2.21
C HIS A 150 -15.30 16.08 3.45
N ALA A 151 -14.67 16.88 4.32
CA ALA A 151 -13.91 16.42 5.48
C ALA A 151 -14.70 15.46 6.40
N ALA A 152 -16.00 15.70 6.59
CA ALA A 152 -16.86 14.85 7.43
C ALA A 152 -17.04 13.43 6.84
N GLU A 153 -17.17 13.33 5.51
CA GLU A 153 -17.30 12.04 4.82
C GLU A 153 -15.97 11.27 4.87
N TYR A 154 -14.83 11.92 4.61
CA TYR A 154 -13.51 11.31 4.72
C TYR A 154 -13.25 10.79 6.14
N LYS A 155 -13.62 11.57 7.17
CA LYS A 155 -13.50 11.14 8.57
C LYS A 155 -14.33 9.90 8.87
N GLN A 156 -15.57 9.86 8.42
CA GLN A 156 -16.47 8.72 8.61
C GLN A 156 -15.92 7.46 7.92
N ASN A 157 -15.49 7.60 6.67
CA ASN A 157 -14.95 6.50 5.87
C ASN A 157 -13.65 5.95 6.48
N ALA A 158 -12.71 6.84 6.83
CA ALA A 158 -11.45 6.46 7.46
C ALA A 158 -11.69 5.73 8.78
N ALA A 159 -12.57 6.25 9.64
CA ALA A 159 -12.90 5.61 10.92
C ALA A 159 -13.51 4.22 10.72
N ALA A 160 -14.40 4.06 9.74
CA ALA A 160 -15.02 2.77 9.43
C ALA A 160 -14.00 1.76 8.87
N TYR A 161 -13.06 2.20 8.05
CA TYR A 161 -12.03 1.33 7.49
C TYR A 161 -10.97 0.94 8.54
N ILE A 162 -10.52 1.90 9.36
CA ILE A 162 -9.62 1.65 10.49
C ILE A 162 -10.24 0.67 11.49
N ALA A 163 -11.54 0.75 11.75
CA ALA A 163 -12.21 -0.22 12.62
C ALA A 163 -12.11 -1.67 12.08
N LYS A 164 -12.20 -1.86 10.75
CA LYS A 164 -12.00 -3.18 10.12
C LYS A 164 -10.54 -3.64 10.21
N ILE A 165 -9.59 -2.74 10.03
CA ILE A 165 -8.15 -3.03 10.21
C ILE A 165 -7.86 -3.41 11.66
N ASN A 166 -8.45 -2.72 12.64
CA ASN A 166 -8.30 -3.07 14.06
C ASN A 166 -8.85 -4.46 14.39
N ALA A 167 -9.93 -4.90 13.71
CA ALA A 167 -10.40 -6.27 13.85
C ALA A 167 -9.40 -7.31 13.31
N LEU A 168 -8.63 -6.98 12.26
CA LEU A 168 -7.52 -7.81 11.80
C LEU A 168 -6.35 -7.81 12.81
N ASP A 169 -6.03 -6.66 13.44
CA ASP A 169 -5.03 -6.57 14.51
C ASP A 169 -5.38 -7.53 15.66
N GLU A 170 -6.64 -7.52 16.13
CA GLU A 170 -7.10 -8.41 17.19
C GLU A 170 -6.98 -9.88 16.80
N LYS A 171 -7.39 -10.26 15.57
CA LYS A 171 -7.25 -11.63 15.06
C LYS A 171 -5.79 -12.07 15.00
N LEU A 172 -4.91 -11.23 14.45
CA LEU A 172 -3.48 -11.55 14.31
C LEU A 172 -2.79 -11.63 15.70
N MET A 173 -3.17 -10.75 16.62
CA MET A 173 -2.71 -10.80 18.00
C MET A 173 -3.08 -12.13 18.66
N ALA A 174 -4.32 -12.60 18.48
CA ALA A 174 -4.76 -13.88 19.02
C ALA A 174 -3.98 -15.05 18.42
N VAL A 175 -3.72 -15.05 17.11
CA VAL A 175 -2.88 -16.05 16.43
C VAL A 175 -1.47 -16.05 17.02
N ALA A 176 -0.85 -14.88 17.14
CA ALA A 176 0.51 -14.73 17.62
C ALA A 176 0.67 -15.11 19.11
N GLN A 177 -0.30 -14.77 19.96
CA GLN A 177 -0.28 -15.15 21.38
C GLN A 177 -0.33 -16.67 21.56
N ASN A 178 -1.14 -17.36 20.74
CA ASN A 178 -1.28 -18.82 20.78
C ASN A 178 -0.21 -19.56 19.98
N ALA A 179 0.70 -18.86 19.30
CA ALA A 179 1.69 -19.45 18.41
C ALA A 179 2.63 -20.40 19.15
N LYS A 180 2.65 -21.67 18.74
CA LYS A 180 3.55 -22.72 19.22
C LYS A 180 4.95 -22.55 18.66
N ILE A 181 5.03 -22.08 17.41
CA ILE A 181 6.26 -21.73 16.71
C ILE A 181 6.19 -20.22 16.45
N LYS A 182 7.25 -19.49 16.81
CA LYS A 182 7.31 -18.03 16.62
C LYS A 182 7.97 -17.63 15.31
N ASN A 183 8.69 -18.54 14.69
CA ASN A 183 9.40 -18.31 13.44
C ASN A 183 8.57 -18.80 12.26
N PHE A 184 8.58 -18.04 11.18
CA PHE A 184 7.97 -18.42 9.90
C PHE A 184 8.91 -18.03 8.75
N ILE A 185 8.78 -18.72 7.61
CA ILE A 185 9.68 -18.59 6.48
C ILE A 185 8.91 -18.07 5.27
N THR A 186 9.43 -17.03 4.64
CA THR A 186 8.85 -16.39 3.44
C THR A 186 9.85 -16.37 2.29
N THR A 187 9.38 -16.14 1.09
CA THR A 187 10.24 -15.95 -0.08
C THR A 187 11.07 -14.69 0.04
N HIS A 188 10.49 -13.50 0.24
CA HIS A 188 11.29 -12.30 0.53
C HIS A 188 10.93 -11.67 1.88
N ALA A 189 11.69 -10.66 2.30
CA ALA A 189 11.65 -10.09 3.65
C ALA A 189 10.57 -8.99 3.80
N ALA A 190 9.33 -9.25 3.36
CA ALA A 190 8.25 -8.25 3.43
C ALA A 190 7.55 -8.16 4.80
N PHE A 191 7.62 -9.19 5.61
CA PHE A 191 6.78 -9.31 6.82
C PHE A 191 7.51 -8.95 8.12
N GLY A 192 8.64 -8.25 8.03
CA GLY A 192 9.46 -7.86 9.19
C GLY A 192 8.71 -7.00 10.19
N HIS A 193 7.97 -5.99 9.72
CA HIS A 193 7.15 -5.13 10.57
C HIS A 193 5.99 -5.87 11.23
N LEU A 194 5.29 -6.71 10.47
CA LEU A 194 4.26 -7.59 11.02
C LEU A 194 4.86 -8.49 12.12
N ALA A 195 5.97 -9.17 11.82
CA ALA A 195 6.60 -10.05 12.78
C ALA A 195 6.98 -9.33 14.08
N ALA A 196 7.61 -8.16 13.98
CA ALA A 196 8.03 -7.37 15.13
C ALA A 196 6.85 -6.90 16.00
N ASP A 197 5.77 -6.40 15.36
CA ASP A 197 4.61 -5.86 16.07
C ASP A 197 3.82 -6.92 16.86
N TYR A 198 3.94 -8.21 16.47
CA TYR A 198 3.22 -9.31 17.11
C TYR A 198 4.14 -10.32 17.84
N GLY A 199 5.43 -10.01 18.00
CA GLY A 199 6.39 -10.86 18.69
C GLY A 199 6.66 -12.19 17.98
N LEU A 200 6.57 -12.18 16.66
CA LEU A 200 6.95 -13.25 15.74
C LEU A 200 8.34 -12.96 15.15
N ARG A 201 8.87 -13.89 14.38
CA ARG A 201 10.15 -13.74 13.67
C ARG A 201 10.01 -14.25 12.25
N GLN A 202 10.34 -13.40 11.30
CA GLN A 202 10.45 -13.75 9.89
C GLN A 202 11.88 -14.18 9.57
N GLU A 203 12.03 -15.32 8.92
CA GLU A 203 13.23 -15.70 8.18
C GLU A 203 12.87 -15.70 6.69
N SER A 204 13.68 -15.06 5.87
CA SER A 204 13.41 -14.97 4.44
C SER A 204 14.45 -15.71 3.61
N ILE A 205 14.02 -16.28 2.48
CA ILE A 205 14.88 -16.94 1.52
C ILE A 205 15.73 -15.90 0.77
N MET A 206 15.08 -14.80 0.39
CA MET A 206 15.67 -13.64 -0.29
C MET A 206 15.64 -12.42 0.63
N GLY A 207 16.32 -11.34 0.23
CA GLY A 207 16.28 -10.05 0.93
C GLY A 207 14.94 -9.32 0.77
N LEU A 208 15.00 -7.98 0.80
CA LEU A 208 13.83 -7.11 0.65
C LEU A 208 13.28 -7.06 -0.78
N SER A 209 14.04 -7.47 -1.78
CA SER A 209 13.57 -7.62 -3.17
C SER A 209 13.32 -9.09 -3.48
N PRO A 210 12.14 -9.44 -4.03
CA PRO A 210 11.82 -10.82 -4.42
C PRO A 210 12.60 -11.31 -5.64
N GLN A 211 13.38 -10.44 -6.30
CA GLN A 211 14.22 -10.77 -7.44
C GLN A 211 15.63 -11.26 -7.03
N ALA A 212 16.00 -11.16 -5.76
CA ALA A 212 17.31 -11.57 -5.29
C ALA A 212 17.49 -13.09 -5.35
N GLU A 213 18.66 -13.57 -5.84
CA GLU A 213 18.98 -15.00 -5.78
C GLU A 213 19.63 -15.36 -4.44
N PRO A 214 19.09 -16.35 -3.70
CA PRO A 214 19.66 -16.76 -2.43
C PRO A 214 20.95 -17.53 -2.64
N SER A 215 21.95 -17.31 -1.77
CA SER A 215 23.16 -18.11 -1.79
C SER A 215 22.94 -19.52 -1.24
N PRO A 216 23.72 -20.55 -1.67
CA PRO A 216 23.63 -21.89 -1.08
C PRO A 216 23.85 -21.91 0.43
N ALA A 217 24.69 -21.01 0.95
CA ALA A 217 24.92 -20.90 2.39
C ALA A 217 23.66 -20.38 3.14
N ALA A 218 22.95 -19.41 2.57
CA ALA A 218 21.69 -18.89 3.11
C ALA A 218 20.60 -19.99 3.14
N LEU A 219 20.48 -20.77 2.06
CA LEU A 219 19.55 -21.89 2.00
C LEU A 219 19.84 -22.97 3.05
N ASN A 220 21.12 -23.36 3.23
CA ASN A 220 21.51 -24.32 4.26
C ASN A 220 21.23 -23.81 5.68
N LYS A 221 21.47 -22.52 5.95
CA LYS A 221 21.14 -21.89 7.23
C LYS A 221 19.63 -22.00 7.48
N LEU A 222 18.82 -21.69 6.47
CA LEU A 222 17.36 -21.71 6.56
C LEU A 222 16.84 -23.13 6.85
N LEU A 223 17.36 -24.16 6.16
CA LEU A 223 17.02 -25.55 6.45
C LEU A 223 17.34 -25.95 7.90
N GLY A 224 18.48 -25.45 8.43
CA GLY A 224 18.84 -25.64 9.84
C GLY A 224 17.83 -25.01 10.82
N VAL A 225 17.35 -23.79 10.52
CA VAL A 225 16.30 -23.13 11.31
C VAL A 225 14.99 -23.92 11.25
N MET A 226 14.59 -24.36 10.05
CA MET A 226 13.37 -25.17 9.89
C MET A 226 13.40 -26.43 10.75
N GLN A 227 14.51 -27.13 10.74
CA GLN A 227 14.68 -28.35 11.50
C GLN A 227 14.69 -28.08 13.02
N ALA A 228 15.41 -27.03 13.46
CA ALA A 228 15.52 -26.69 14.88
C ALA A 228 14.18 -26.27 15.50
N ASP A 229 13.38 -25.49 14.77
CA ASP A 229 12.12 -24.94 15.24
C ASP A 229 10.91 -25.80 14.87
N GLY A 230 11.10 -26.90 14.12
CA GLY A 230 10.03 -27.79 13.69
C GLY A 230 9.05 -27.11 12.69
N ILE A 231 9.56 -26.19 11.87
CA ILE A 231 8.76 -25.45 10.88
C ILE A 231 8.32 -26.41 9.76
N LYS A 232 7.02 -26.45 9.50
CA LYS A 232 6.41 -27.35 8.52
C LYS A 232 5.90 -26.66 7.27
N TYR A 233 5.96 -25.33 7.23
CA TYR A 233 5.44 -24.54 6.12
C TYR A 233 6.43 -23.48 5.66
N VAL A 234 6.55 -23.32 4.33
CA VAL A 234 7.27 -22.23 3.68
C VAL A 234 6.26 -21.40 2.92
N PHE A 235 6.25 -20.11 3.17
CA PHE A 235 5.33 -19.20 2.51
C PHE A 235 5.87 -18.73 1.15
N PHE A 236 4.98 -18.70 0.17
CA PHE A 236 5.23 -18.10 -1.14
C PHE A 236 4.21 -16.99 -1.44
N GLU A 237 4.52 -16.17 -2.45
CA GLU A 237 3.78 -14.96 -2.80
C GLU A 237 3.05 -15.12 -4.11
N THR A 238 2.00 -14.32 -4.33
CA THR A 238 1.09 -14.46 -5.48
C THR A 238 1.62 -13.88 -6.78
N LEU A 239 2.56 -12.92 -6.73
CA LEU A 239 3.10 -12.25 -7.92
C LEU A 239 4.44 -12.81 -8.41
N VAL A 240 5.05 -13.72 -7.65
CA VAL A 240 6.34 -14.35 -8.01
C VAL A 240 6.21 -15.87 -8.15
N SER A 241 7.21 -16.48 -8.79
CA SER A 241 7.20 -17.93 -8.99
C SER A 241 7.33 -18.69 -7.67
N PRO A 242 6.45 -19.67 -7.35
CA PRO A 242 6.53 -20.44 -6.11
C PRO A 242 7.71 -21.44 -6.08
N ARG A 243 8.42 -21.62 -7.19
CA ARG A 243 9.43 -22.69 -7.36
C ARG A 243 10.50 -22.73 -6.28
N ILE A 244 10.95 -21.55 -5.79
CA ILE A 244 11.99 -21.50 -4.77
C ILE A 244 11.45 -21.94 -3.39
N ALA A 245 10.24 -21.51 -3.04
CA ALA A 245 9.57 -21.95 -1.82
C ALA A 245 9.28 -23.46 -1.85
N GLU A 246 8.82 -23.98 -2.98
CA GLU A 246 8.57 -25.41 -3.20
C GLU A 246 9.88 -26.24 -3.06
N THR A 247 10.99 -25.74 -3.63
CA THR A 247 12.30 -26.42 -3.53
C THR A 247 12.77 -26.48 -2.07
N ILE A 248 12.63 -25.42 -1.29
CA ILE A 248 13.02 -25.38 0.11
C ILE A 248 12.08 -26.26 0.94
N ALA A 249 10.78 -26.18 0.72
CA ALA A 249 9.80 -27.02 1.41
C ALA A 249 10.09 -28.51 1.18
N GLN A 250 10.34 -28.90 -0.07
CA GLN A 250 10.68 -30.29 -0.41
C GLN A 250 11.96 -30.74 0.28
N ALA A 251 13.02 -29.92 0.28
CA ALA A 251 14.30 -30.24 0.95
C ALA A 251 14.15 -30.38 2.47
N ALA A 252 13.22 -29.66 3.08
CA ALA A 252 12.92 -29.71 4.51
C ALA A 252 11.86 -30.74 4.90
N GLY A 253 11.19 -31.41 3.95
CA GLY A 253 10.03 -32.24 4.22
C GLY A 253 8.82 -31.44 4.73
N ALA A 254 8.68 -30.20 4.26
CA ALA A 254 7.63 -29.24 4.61
C ALA A 254 6.65 -29.05 3.44
N GLU A 255 5.57 -28.33 3.72
CA GLU A 255 4.56 -27.91 2.73
C GLU A 255 4.69 -26.42 2.41
N THR A 256 3.97 -25.94 1.40
CA THR A 256 3.90 -24.53 1.07
C THR A 256 2.53 -23.94 1.37
N LEU A 257 2.49 -22.67 1.79
CA LEU A 257 1.29 -21.87 1.97
C LEU A 257 1.48 -20.49 1.31
N VAL A 258 0.40 -19.83 1.00
CA VAL A 258 0.45 -18.44 0.50
C VAL A 258 0.57 -17.48 1.68
N LEU A 259 1.47 -16.49 1.58
CA LEU A 259 1.45 -15.27 2.38
C LEU A 259 1.64 -14.11 1.42
N ASP A 260 0.56 -13.39 1.14
CA ASP A 260 0.50 -12.38 0.10
C ASP A 260 1.00 -11.03 0.64
N PRO A 261 2.06 -10.43 0.06
CA PRO A 261 2.59 -9.13 0.50
C PRO A 261 1.74 -7.94 0.04
N LEU A 262 0.62 -8.17 -0.66
CA LEU A 262 -0.29 -7.13 -1.14
C LEU A 262 0.38 -6.07 -2.02
N GLU A 263 1.45 -6.38 -2.69
CA GLU A 263 2.17 -5.46 -3.58
C GLU A 263 1.41 -5.17 -4.88
N GLY A 264 0.41 -5.97 -5.19
CA GLY A 264 -0.51 -5.82 -6.31
C GLY A 264 -1.56 -6.92 -6.29
N LEU A 265 -2.66 -6.74 -6.99
CA LEU A 265 -3.65 -7.79 -7.18
C LEU A 265 -3.22 -8.75 -8.29
N SER A 266 -3.24 -10.04 -7.99
CA SER A 266 -3.14 -11.06 -9.03
C SER A 266 -4.39 -11.06 -9.93
N GLU A 267 -4.28 -11.63 -11.13
CA GLU A 267 -5.43 -11.82 -12.02
C GLU A 267 -6.58 -12.56 -11.32
N ALA A 268 -6.26 -13.64 -10.61
CA ALA A 268 -7.24 -14.41 -9.82
C ALA A 268 -7.87 -13.57 -8.70
N GLY A 269 -7.05 -12.77 -7.98
CA GLY A 269 -7.54 -11.88 -6.92
C GLY A 269 -8.55 -10.87 -7.44
N ARG A 270 -8.29 -10.24 -8.60
CA ARG A 270 -9.24 -9.33 -9.25
C ARG A 270 -10.56 -10.02 -9.61
N GLN A 271 -10.48 -11.19 -10.21
CA GLN A 271 -11.68 -11.95 -10.60
C GLN A 271 -12.51 -12.37 -9.40
N ASN A 272 -11.87 -12.66 -8.27
CA ASN A 272 -12.53 -13.02 -7.00
C ASN A 272 -13.07 -11.81 -6.23
N GLY A 273 -12.78 -10.59 -6.67
CA GLY A 273 -13.13 -9.37 -5.95
C GLY A 273 -12.40 -9.27 -4.62
N ASP A 274 -11.13 -9.65 -4.62
CA ASP A 274 -10.25 -9.50 -3.45
C ASP A 274 -9.98 -8.03 -3.17
N ASP A 275 -9.86 -7.71 -1.88
CA ASP A 275 -9.46 -6.42 -1.36
C ASP A 275 -8.40 -6.60 -0.27
N TYR A 276 -7.84 -5.50 0.22
CA TYR A 276 -6.82 -5.51 1.26
C TYR A 276 -7.27 -6.32 2.50
N LEU A 277 -8.50 -6.14 2.95
CA LEU A 277 -9.00 -6.78 4.16
C LEU A 277 -9.13 -8.30 3.99
N LYS A 278 -9.67 -8.74 2.86
CA LYS A 278 -9.83 -10.18 2.55
C LYS A 278 -8.48 -10.89 2.41
N ILE A 279 -7.51 -10.23 1.76
CA ILE A 279 -6.17 -10.81 1.61
C ILE A 279 -5.48 -10.90 2.96
N MET A 280 -5.54 -9.85 3.78
CA MET A 280 -4.99 -9.88 5.14
C MET A 280 -5.67 -10.93 6.02
N GLU A 281 -6.97 -11.14 5.88
CA GLU A 281 -7.68 -12.21 6.60
C GLU A 281 -7.14 -13.60 6.22
N ARG A 282 -6.98 -13.89 4.92
CA ARG A 282 -6.34 -15.14 4.46
C ARG A 282 -4.89 -15.28 4.93
N ASN A 283 -4.13 -14.20 4.95
CA ASN A 283 -2.78 -14.19 5.49
C ASN A 283 -2.76 -14.59 6.97
N ILE A 284 -3.69 -14.06 7.76
CA ILE A 284 -3.83 -14.40 9.19
C ILE A 284 -4.23 -15.87 9.37
N GLU A 285 -5.14 -16.39 8.55
CA GLU A 285 -5.53 -17.81 8.56
C GLU A 285 -4.34 -18.72 8.24
N ASN A 286 -3.58 -18.42 7.20
CA ASN A 286 -2.40 -19.18 6.80
C ASN A 286 -1.27 -19.10 7.84
N LEU A 287 -1.08 -17.94 8.47
CA LEU A 287 -0.18 -17.81 9.61
C LEU A 287 -0.64 -18.67 10.79
N ASN A 288 -1.95 -18.73 11.07
CA ASN A 288 -2.47 -19.61 12.13
C ASN A 288 -2.20 -21.08 11.85
N ILE A 289 -2.39 -21.54 10.60
CA ILE A 289 -2.04 -22.92 10.19
C ILE A 289 -0.56 -23.18 10.45
N ALA A 290 0.31 -22.31 9.97
CA ALA A 290 1.75 -22.51 10.06
C ALA A 290 2.29 -22.45 11.51
N LEU A 291 1.80 -21.50 12.31
CA LEU A 291 2.32 -21.26 13.66
C LEU A 291 1.65 -22.10 14.75
N ASN A 292 0.42 -22.56 14.53
CA ASN A 292 -0.39 -23.28 15.51
C ASN A 292 -0.74 -24.70 15.11
N GLY A 293 -0.60 -25.07 13.84
CA GLY A 293 -0.97 -26.39 13.31
C GLY A 293 -2.49 -26.61 13.31
N LYS A 294 -3.26 -25.57 12.97
CA LYS A 294 -4.73 -25.61 12.99
C LYS A 294 -5.32 -25.24 11.64
#